data_73b9f2d81352a95dea4f9a2bf81f6bc3
#
_entry.id   73b9f2d81352a95dea4f9a2bf81f6bc3
#
_cell.length_a   1.000
_cell.length_b   1.000
_cell.length_c   1.000
_cell.angle_alpha   90.00
_cell.angle_beta   90.00
_cell.angle_gamma   90.00
#
_symmetry.space_group_name_H-M   'P 1'
#
loop_
_entity.id
_entity.type
_entity.pdbx_description
1 polymer ?
#
loop_
_entity_poly.entity_id
_entity_poly.type
_entity_poly.pdbx_seq_one_letter_code
_entity_poly.pdbx_strand_id
1 'polypeptide(L)'
;QRQMCIRDRDDIFQQNMESQEDYEKAVGQLQNLKEVYEELIAYEVITSKEDIARYGVIGWDAGRINFVARACCDMKYISEMEAWNYIDKAYELAHSSFTSWHDMAMSYVIGRAIWGGTNAHNLGMKGMADDLLSNPKSPWVQIKW
;
A
#
# COMPACT_ATOMS: atom_id res chain seq x y z
N GLN A 1 18.01 -8.07 27.64
CA GLN A 1 17.20 -8.05 26.40
C GLN A 1 17.09 -9.49 25.91
N ARG A 2 15.94 -10.15 26.15
CA ARG A 2 15.66 -11.47 25.60
C ARG A 2 15.46 -11.30 24.10
N GLN A 3 16.36 -11.85 23.32
CA GLN A 3 16.13 -12.12 21.91
C GLN A 3 14.90 -13.03 21.81
N MET A 4 13.77 -12.47 21.38
CA MET A 4 12.57 -13.26 21.13
C MET A 4 12.93 -14.31 20.06
N CYS A 5 12.80 -15.57 20.41
CA CYS A 5 13.21 -16.67 19.56
C CYS A 5 12.38 -16.64 18.25
N ILE A 6 12.99 -16.97 17.11
CA ILE A 6 12.28 -17.00 15.81
C ILE A 6 11.04 -17.91 15.90
N ARG A 7 11.13 -19.02 16.63
CA ARG A 7 10.00 -19.91 16.93
C ARG A 7 8.83 -19.23 17.61
N ASP A 8 9.09 -18.37 18.61
CA ASP A 8 8.01 -17.69 19.34
C ASP A 8 7.23 -16.72 18.44
N ARG A 9 7.87 -16.15 17.42
CA ARG A 9 7.21 -15.29 16.43
C ARG A 9 6.33 -16.08 15.47
N ASP A 10 6.82 -17.21 14.99
CA ASP A 10 6.07 -18.07 14.09
C ASP A 10 4.83 -18.65 14.78
N ASP A 11 4.96 -19.04 16.05
CA ASP A 11 3.83 -19.52 16.86
C ASP A 11 2.77 -18.44 17.09
N ILE A 12 3.19 -17.18 17.36
CA ILE A 12 2.27 -16.04 17.52
C ILE A 12 1.57 -15.72 16.19
N PHE A 13 2.28 -15.77 15.07
CA PHE A 13 1.68 -15.54 13.75
C PHE A 13 0.67 -16.64 13.40
N GLN A 14 1.02 -17.91 13.60
CA GLN A 14 0.10 -19.02 13.35
C GLN A 14 -1.17 -18.97 14.20
N GLN A 15 -1.09 -18.55 15.47
CA GLN A 15 -2.24 -18.45 16.36
C GLN A 15 -3.22 -17.32 16.00
N ASN A 16 -2.80 -16.33 15.22
CA ASN A 16 -3.61 -15.17 14.85
C ASN A 16 -4.10 -15.20 13.39
N MET A 17 -3.74 -16.22 12.61
CA MET A 17 -4.17 -16.38 11.22
C MET A 17 -5.34 -17.36 11.12
N GLU A 18 -6.35 -16.99 10.33
CA GLU A 18 -7.58 -17.79 10.17
C GLU A 18 -7.34 -19.04 9.31
N SER A 19 -6.27 -19.05 8.48
CA SER A 19 -5.94 -20.18 7.62
C SER A 19 -4.43 -20.30 7.37
N GLN A 20 -3.99 -21.50 6.94
CA GLN A 20 -2.61 -21.75 6.51
C GLN A 20 -2.23 -20.88 5.29
N GLU A 21 -3.18 -20.64 4.39
CA GLU A 21 -2.98 -19.77 3.21
C GLU A 21 -2.68 -18.34 3.61
N ASP A 22 -3.40 -17.78 4.60
CA ASP A 22 -3.15 -16.43 5.11
C ASP A 22 -1.79 -16.32 5.77
N TYR A 23 -1.37 -17.36 6.49
CA TYR A 23 -0.02 -17.41 7.06
C TYR A 23 1.06 -17.39 5.99
N GLU A 24 0.97 -18.25 4.97
CA GLU A 24 1.94 -18.32 3.87
C GLU A 24 2.00 -16.99 3.09
N LYS A 25 0.85 -16.37 2.88
CA LYS A 25 0.75 -15.05 2.24
C LYS A 25 1.43 -13.96 3.09
N ALA A 26 1.18 -13.94 4.39
CA ALA A 26 1.82 -12.97 5.30
C ALA A 26 3.34 -13.16 5.36
N VAL A 27 3.82 -14.40 5.40
CA VAL A 27 5.26 -14.72 5.33
C VAL A 27 5.86 -14.24 4.02
N GLY A 28 5.19 -14.48 2.88
CA GLY A 28 5.62 -14.01 1.58
C GLY A 28 5.71 -12.48 1.51
N GLN A 29 4.74 -11.77 2.07
CA GLN A 29 4.75 -10.31 2.13
C GLN A 29 5.89 -9.76 3.02
N LEU A 30 6.17 -10.40 4.14
CA LEU A 30 7.32 -10.04 4.98
C LEU A 30 8.66 -10.30 4.28
N GLN A 31 8.76 -11.37 3.50
CA GLN A 31 9.94 -11.64 2.69
C GLN A 31 10.12 -10.57 1.61
N ASN A 32 9.07 -10.22 0.88
CA ASN A 32 9.08 -9.13 -0.09
C ASN A 32 9.57 -7.83 0.54
N LEU A 33 9.00 -7.44 1.69
CA LEU A 33 9.40 -6.23 2.40
C LEU A 33 10.88 -6.24 2.76
N LYS A 34 11.38 -7.38 3.24
CA LYS A 34 12.79 -7.54 3.60
C LYS A 34 13.71 -7.36 2.39
N GLU A 35 13.31 -7.89 1.23
CA GLU A 35 14.09 -7.81 -0.01
C GLU A 35 14.13 -6.38 -0.59
N VAL A 36 13.02 -5.62 -0.48
CA VAL A 36 12.92 -4.27 -1.04
C VAL A 36 13.25 -3.16 -0.04
N TYR A 37 13.58 -3.47 1.20
CA TYR A 37 13.76 -2.47 2.25
C TYR A 37 14.82 -1.43 1.90
N GLU A 38 15.98 -1.87 1.43
CA GLU A 38 17.09 -0.99 1.03
C GLU A 38 16.73 -0.16 -0.22
N GLU A 39 15.91 -0.70 -1.13
CA GLU A 39 15.39 0.06 -2.27
C GLU A 39 14.46 1.18 -1.81
N LEU A 40 13.55 0.89 -0.88
CA LEU A 40 12.63 1.90 -0.36
C LEU A 40 13.36 3.05 0.35
N ILE A 41 14.46 2.77 1.04
CA ILE A 41 15.35 3.80 1.59
C ILE A 41 16.06 4.58 0.48
N ALA A 42 16.66 3.88 -0.50
CA ALA A 42 17.39 4.50 -1.59
C ALA A 42 16.51 5.40 -2.48
N TYR A 43 15.23 5.08 -2.58
CA TYR A 43 14.24 5.87 -3.33
C TYR A 43 13.50 6.92 -2.47
N GLU A 44 13.96 7.12 -1.23
CA GLU A 44 13.35 8.10 -0.31
C GLU A 44 11.84 7.89 -0.07
N VAL A 45 11.37 6.64 -0.15
CA VAL A 45 9.99 6.28 0.23
C VAL A 45 9.86 6.23 1.75
N ILE A 46 10.90 5.71 2.41
CA ILE A 46 11.03 5.64 3.86
C ILE A 46 12.44 6.11 4.27
N THR A 47 12.57 6.55 5.48
CA THR A 47 13.87 6.88 6.10
C THR A 47 14.29 5.83 7.13
N SER A 48 13.32 5.11 7.67
CA SER A 48 13.53 4.07 8.68
C SER A 48 12.37 3.07 8.70
N LYS A 49 12.51 1.99 9.47
CA LYS A 49 11.44 0.99 9.64
C LYS A 49 10.19 1.53 10.33
N GLU A 50 10.32 2.59 11.12
CA GLU A 50 9.23 3.25 11.78
C GLU A 50 8.27 3.91 10.78
N ASP A 51 8.79 4.36 9.63
CA ASP A 51 7.98 4.92 8.54
C ASP A 51 7.05 3.87 7.92
N ILE A 52 7.46 2.59 7.88
CA ILE A 52 6.59 1.50 7.39
C ILE A 52 5.35 1.37 8.29
N ALA A 53 5.52 1.46 9.60
CA ALA A 53 4.41 1.41 10.53
C ALA A 53 3.55 2.69 10.48
N ARG A 54 4.19 3.85 10.25
CA ARG A 54 3.52 5.15 10.13
C ARG A 54 2.64 5.25 8.89
N TYR A 55 3.16 4.90 7.74
CA TYR A 55 2.42 5.00 6.47
C TYR A 55 1.49 3.80 6.25
N GLY A 56 1.87 2.60 6.72
CA GLY A 56 1.10 1.38 6.49
C GLY A 56 0.92 1.06 5.00
N VAL A 57 -0.16 0.33 4.68
CA VAL A 57 -0.46 -0.15 3.31
C VAL A 57 -1.84 0.28 2.79
N ILE A 58 -2.59 1.04 3.57
CA ILE A 58 -3.98 1.45 3.25
C ILE A 58 -4.04 2.25 1.93
N GLY A 59 -3.00 3.03 1.61
CA GLY A 59 -2.92 3.75 0.34
C GLY A 59 -2.95 2.81 -0.87
N TRP A 60 -2.28 1.66 -0.78
CA TRP A 60 -2.33 0.62 -1.80
C TRP A 60 -3.73 0.00 -1.90
N ASP A 61 -4.36 -0.31 -0.78
CA ASP A 61 -5.69 -0.91 -0.76
C ASP A 61 -6.74 0.04 -1.34
N ALA A 62 -6.75 1.30 -0.92
CA ALA A 62 -7.65 2.34 -1.46
C ALA A 62 -7.45 2.56 -2.96
N GLY A 63 -6.19 2.62 -3.42
CA GLY A 63 -5.87 2.73 -4.83
C GLY A 63 -6.32 1.52 -5.64
N ARG A 64 -6.20 0.31 -5.10
CA ARG A 64 -6.69 -0.92 -5.74
C ARG A 64 -8.20 -0.98 -5.81
N ILE A 65 -8.91 -0.59 -4.77
CA ILE A 65 -10.39 -0.53 -4.80
C ILE A 65 -10.83 0.38 -5.95
N ASN A 66 -10.25 1.58 -6.05
CA ASN A 66 -10.55 2.52 -7.13
C ASN A 66 -10.28 1.93 -8.52
N PHE A 67 -9.08 1.34 -8.71
CA PHE A 67 -8.71 0.73 -9.99
C PHE A 67 -9.65 -0.43 -10.38
N VAL A 68 -9.92 -1.35 -9.45
CA VAL A 68 -10.76 -2.52 -9.71
C VAL A 68 -12.21 -2.12 -9.97
N ALA A 69 -12.77 -1.17 -9.20
CA ALA A 69 -14.12 -0.69 -9.41
C ALA A 69 -14.31 -0.11 -10.82
N ARG A 70 -13.36 0.72 -11.28
CA ARG A 70 -13.37 1.28 -12.64
C ARG A 70 -13.25 0.20 -13.69
N ALA A 71 -12.29 -0.72 -13.55
CA ALA A 71 -12.11 -1.82 -14.51
C ALA A 71 -13.36 -2.70 -14.61
N CYS A 72 -13.99 -3.05 -13.48
CA CYS A 72 -15.23 -3.83 -13.47
C CYS A 72 -16.40 -3.07 -14.14
N CYS A 73 -16.48 -1.76 -13.96
CA CYS A 73 -17.48 -0.93 -14.63
C CYS A 73 -17.24 -0.89 -16.14
N ASP A 74 -16.02 -0.67 -16.60
CA ASP A 74 -15.66 -0.65 -18.01
C ASP A 74 -15.96 -1.99 -18.71
N MET A 75 -15.72 -3.10 -18.00
CA MET A 75 -16.04 -4.45 -18.46
C MET A 75 -17.52 -4.84 -18.29
N LYS A 76 -18.37 -3.96 -17.77
CA LYS A 76 -19.82 -4.17 -17.54
C LYS A 76 -20.14 -5.26 -16.51
N TYR A 77 -19.23 -5.57 -15.58
CA TYR A 77 -19.50 -6.46 -14.46
C TYR A 77 -20.31 -5.79 -13.36
N ILE A 78 -20.16 -4.47 -13.21
CA ILE A 78 -20.92 -3.64 -12.28
C ILE A 78 -21.43 -2.39 -13.00
N SER A 79 -22.48 -1.79 -12.47
CA SER A 79 -22.98 -0.50 -12.93
C SER A 79 -22.07 0.66 -12.51
N GLU A 80 -22.22 1.81 -13.16
CA GLU A 80 -21.53 3.04 -12.79
C GLU A 80 -21.84 3.46 -11.34
N MET A 81 -23.08 3.32 -10.92
CA MET A 81 -23.48 3.63 -9.54
C MET A 81 -22.79 2.73 -8.51
N GLU A 82 -22.66 1.42 -8.80
CA GLU A 82 -21.93 0.50 -7.93
C GLU A 82 -20.43 0.85 -7.90
N ALA A 83 -19.84 1.21 -9.05
CA ALA A 83 -18.44 1.64 -9.11
C ALA A 83 -18.22 2.89 -8.24
N TRP A 84 -19.09 3.88 -8.32
CA TRP A 84 -19.00 5.07 -7.46
C TRP A 84 -19.13 4.74 -5.97
N ASN A 85 -20.00 3.81 -5.58
CA ASN A 85 -20.11 3.37 -4.20
C ASN A 85 -18.80 2.76 -3.65
N TYR A 86 -18.05 2.03 -4.49
CA TYR A 86 -16.72 1.52 -4.10
C TYR A 86 -15.67 2.63 -4.05
N ILE A 87 -15.69 3.58 -4.98
CA ILE A 87 -14.78 4.72 -5.02
C ILE A 87 -14.99 5.61 -3.80
N ASP A 88 -16.22 5.88 -3.40
CA ASP A 88 -16.55 6.65 -2.21
C ASP A 88 -16.01 5.97 -0.94
N LYS A 89 -16.16 4.65 -0.82
CA LYS A 89 -15.57 3.90 0.29
C LYS A 89 -14.03 3.96 0.31
N ALA A 90 -13.40 3.91 -0.86
CA ALA A 90 -11.94 4.07 -0.97
C ALA A 90 -11.50 5.49 -0.57
N TYR A 91 -12.28 6.50 -0.92
CA TYR A 91 -12.08 7.89 -0.51
C TYR A 91 -12.19 8.04 1.02
N GLU A 92 -13.26 7.54 1.63
CA GLU A 92 -13.45 7.56 3.08
C GLU A 92 -12.31 6.86 3.83
N LEU A 93 -11.88 5.69 3.33
CA LEU A 93 -10.77 4.94 3.88
C LEU A 93 -9.47 5.75 3.83
N ALA A 94 -9.16 6.37 2.69
CA ALA A 94 -7.96 7.18 2.53
C ALA A 94 -8.00 8.43 3.43
N HIS A 95 -9.10 9.17 3.43
CA HIS A 95 -9.23 10.39 4.23
C HIS A 95 -9.26 10.16 5.74
N SER A 96 -9.75 9.00 6.19
CA SER A 96 -9.68 8.63 7.62
C SER A 96 -8.28 8.19 8.06
N SER A 97 -7.44 7.78 7.12
CA SER A 97 -6.12 7.18 7.40
C SER A 97 -4.95 8.14 7.21
N PHE A 98 -5.11 9.16 6.36
CA PHE A 98 -4.02 10.08 5.99
C PHE A 98 -4.42 11.54 6.18
N THR A 99 -3.42 12.40 6.28
CA THR A 99 -3.58 13.86 6.40
C THR A 99 -3.01 14.62 5.20
N SER A 100 -2.43 13.91 4.24
CA SER A 100 -1.83 14.51 3.04
C SER A 100 -1.77 13.53 1.86
N TRP A 101 -1.74 14.08 0.64
CA TRP A 101 -1.44 13.33 -0.58
C TRP A 101 -0.08 12.61 -0.50
N HIS A 102 0.90 13.22 0.16
CA HIS A 102 2.21 12.62 0.36
C HIS A 102 2.13 11.33 1.18
N ASP A 103 1.46 11.36 2.33
CA ASP A 103 1.36 10.17 3.20
C ASP A 103 0.61 9.03 2.50
N MET A 104 -0.47 9.35 1.77
CA MET A 104 -1.17 8.38 0.93
C MET A 104 -0.27 7.80 -0.17
N ALA A 105 0.52 8.65 -0.84
CA ALA A 105 1.44 8.22 -1.90
C ALA A 105 2.50 7.25 -1.37
N MET A 106 3.14 7.59 -0.23
CA MET A 106 4.15 6.72 0.37
C MET A 106 3.53 5.38 0.81
N SER A 107 2.35 5.41 1.42
CA SER A 107 1.59 4.20 1.76
C SER A 107 1.26 3.34 0.53
N TYR A 108 0.91 3.96 -0.59
CA TYR A 108 0.66 3.24 -1.84
C TYR A 108 1.92 2.53 -2.34
N VAL A 109 3.07 3.21 -2.37
CA VAL A 109 4.33 2.63 -2.84
C VAL A 109 4.78 1.49 -1.91
N ILE A 110 4.70 1.68 -0.60
CA ILE A 110 5.04 0.66 0.40
C ILE A 110 4.15 -0.58 0.24
N GLY A 111 2.84 -0.40 0.18
CA GLY A 111 1.90 -1.53 0.05
C GLY A 111 2.11 -2.30 -1.24
N ARG A 112 2.38 -1.61 -2.36
CA ARG A 112 2.73 -2.24 -3.63
C ARG A 112 4.05 -3.02 -3.55
N ALA A 113 5.06 -2.46 -2.90
CA ALA A 113 6.35 -3.11 -2.71
C ALA A 113 6.24 -4.38 -1.85
N ILE A 114 5.47 -4.33 -0.77
CA ILE A 114 5.16 -5.50 0.07
C ILE A 114 4.40 -6.58 -0.72
N TRP A 115 3.47 -6.18 -1.58
CA TRP A 115 2.70 -7.11 -2.39
C TRP A 115 3.52 -7.77 -3.50
N GLY A 116 4.36 -7.01 -4.21
CA GLY A 116 5.05 -7.48 -5.43
C GLY A 116 6.56 -7.64 -5.31
N GLY A 117 7.17 -7.29 -4.18
CA GLY A 117 8.61 -7.36 -3.95
C GLY A 117 9.40 -6.55 -4.99
N THR A 118 10.52 -7.10 -5.44
CA THR A 118 11.39 -6.48 -6.46
C THR A 118 10.72 -6.36 -7.83
N ASN A 119 9.67 -7.16 -8.09
CA ASN A 119 8.91 -7.11 -9.34
C ASN A 119 7.87 -5.97 -9.39
N ALA A 120 7.69 -5.22 -8.31
CA ALA A 120 6.69 -4.17 -8.23
C ALA A 120 7.05 -2.87 -8.98
N HIS A 121 8.23 -2.81 -9.60
CA HIS A 121 8.75 -1.59 -10.26
C HIS A 121 8.75 -0.37 -9.31
N ASN A 122 9.29 -0.54 -8.11
CA ASN A 122 9.21 0.41 -7.01
C ASN A 122 9.71 1.81 -7.37
N LEU A 123 10.85 1.92 -8.10
CA LEU A 123 11.37 3.20 -8.57
C LEU A 123 10.38 3.92 -9.50
N GLY A 124 9.76 3.20 -10.43
CA GLY A 124 8.77 3.79 -11.34
C GLY A 124 7.51 4.26 -10.61
N MET A 125 7.08 3.53 -9.59
CA MET A 125 5.95 3.92 -8.73
C MET A 125 6.27 5.16 -7.92
N LYS A 126 7.47 5.24 -7.33
CA LYS A 126 7.94 6.44 -6.62
C LYS A 126 8.02 7.64 -7.56
N GLY A 127 8.57 7.47 -8.76
CA GLY A 127 8.62 8.52 -9.77
C GLY A 127 7.24 9.05 -10.18
N MET A 128 6.24 8.18 -10.34
CA MET A 128 4.86 8.61 -10.58
C MET A 128 4.25 9.33 -9.39
N ALA A 129 4.52 8.89 -8.17
CA ALA A 129 4.07 9.58 -6.96
C ALA A 129 4.69 10.97 -6.86
N ASP A 130 5.98 11.12 -7.14
CA ASP A 130 6.68 12.40 -7.12
C ASP A 130 6.13 13.38 -8.18
N ASP A 131 5.85 12.88 -9.39
CA ASP A 131 5.21 13.70 -10.43
C ASP A 131 3.84 14.19 -9.98
N LEU A 132 3.01 13.29 -9.43
CA LEU A 132 1.68 13.67 -8.91
C LEU A 132 1.77 14.71 -7.78
N LEU A 133 2.78 14.63 -6.94
CA LEU A 133 2.98 15.55 -5.81
C LEU A 133 3.58 16.91 -6.20
N SER A 134 4.26 16.99 -7.35
CA SER A 134 5.03 18.19 -7.73
C SER A 134 4.57 18.86 -9.03
N ASN A 135 3.93 18.13 -9.94
CA ASN A 135 3.50 18.65 -11.24
C ASN A 135 2.33 19.63 -11.06
N PRO A 136 2.47 20.91 -11.49
CA PRO A 136 1.38 21.90 -11.35
C PRO A 136 0.06 21.52 -12.03
N LYS A 137 0.09 20.60 -13.00
CA LYS A 137 -1.10 20.10 -13.68
C LYS A 137 -1.74 18.91 -12.95
N SER A 138 -1.08 18.38 -11.94
CA SER A 138 -1.61 17.26 -11.15
C SER A 138 -2.80 17.70 -10.31
N PRO A 139 -3.88 16.91 -10.26
CA PRO A 139 -4.97 17.13 -9.32
C PRO A 139 -4.52 17.16 -7.86
N TRP A 140 -3.47 16.44 -7.49
CA TRP A 140 -2.95 16.39 -6.13
C TRP A 140 -2.25 17.69 -5.70
N VAL A 141 -1.77 18.48 -6.65
CA VAL A 141 -1.25 19.83 -6.39
C VAL A 141 -2.38 20.87 -6.37
N GLN A 142 -3.41 20.66 -7.21
CA GLN A 142 -4.51 21.62 -7.37
C GLN A 142 -5.62 21.45 -6.31
N ILE A 143 -5.80 20.25 -5.78
CA ILE A 143 -6.83 19.91 -4.81
C ILE A 143 -6.17 19.65 -3.46
N LYS A 144 -6.60 20.37 -2.44
CA LYS A 144 -6.15 20.10 -1.07
C LYS A 144 -6.64 18.73 -0.62
N TRP A 145 -5.82 18.14 0.24
CA TRP A 145 -6.20 16.87 0.90
C TRP A 145 -7.46 17.07 1.73
#